data_52eab2c2de82ddb662678a6f37f9e799
#
_entry.id   52eab2c2de82ddb662678a6f37f9e799
#
_cell.length_a   1.000
_cell.length_b   1.000
_cell.length_c   1.000
_cell.angle_alpha   90.00
_cell.angle_beta   90.00
_cell.angle_gamma   90.00
#
_symmetry.space_group_name_H-M   'P 1'
#
loop_
_entity.id
_entity.type
_entity.pdbx_description
1 polymer ?
#
loop_
_entity_poly.entity_id
_entity_poly.type
_entity_poly.pdbx_seq_one_letter_code
_entity_poly.pdbx_strand_id
1 'polypeptide(L)'
;MKKSTIINGIIIKGHPTHNLPANPELSGHARKNRKTGNIAEIVFWLQVHRKMFHGLDFDRQKVIGNYIVDFYAKSLGLVVEIDGGSHNEKLDYDAQRDEYPEGLGLNVFRTTDYDVLQHVDLVLGDLEDFIVKHYGNEEKP
;
A
#
# COMPACT_ATOMS: atom_id res chain seq x y z
N MET A 1 -4.13 22.35 2.54
CA MET A 1 -2.85 22.58 1.87
C MET A 1 -2.19 21.24 1.59
N LYS A 2 -1.94 20.97 0.31
CA LYS A 2 -1.34 19.69 -0.07
C LYS A 2 0.16 19.73 0.21
N LYS A 3 0.61 18.88 1.09
CA LYS A 3 2.04 18.71 1.29
C LYS A 3 2.57 17.80 0.18
N SER A 4 3.43 18.34 -0.66
CA SER A 4 4.14 17.52 -1.63
C SER A 4 5.35 16.89 -0.95
N THR A 5 5.65 15.66 -1.33
CA THR A 5 6.87 14.99 -0.86
C THR A 5 7.83 14.85 -2.04
N ILE A 6 9.10 14.67 -1.75
CA ILE A 6 10.13 14.49 -2.78
C ILE A 6 10.79 13.14 -2.54
N ILE A 7 10.80 12.31 -3.58
CA ILE A 7 11.45 10.99 -3.53
C ILE A 7 12.45 10.94 -4.68
N ASN A 8 13.71 10.64 -4.38
CA ASN A 8 14.79 10.56 -5.37
C ASN A 8 14.91 11.83 -6.23
N GLY A 9 14.67 12.99 -5.61
CA GLY A 9 14.73 14.27 -6.31
C GLY A 9 13.51 14.60 -7.16
N ILE A 10 12.49 13.76 -7.14
CA ILE A 10 11.27 13.94 -7.93
C ILE A 10 10.14 14.38 -7.02
N ILE A 11 9.42 15.42 -7.43
CA ILE A 11 8.25 15.88 -6.68
C ILE A 11 7.11 14.88 -6.88
N ILE A 12 6.58 14.39 -5.77
CA ILE A 12 5.47 13.43 -5.80
C ILE A 12 4.17 14.20 -5.67
N LYS A 13 3.33 14.04 -6.66
CA LYS A 13 2.04 14.71 -6.72
C LYS A 13 0.99 13.90 -5.98
N GLY A 14 0.33 14.51 -5.00
CA GLY A 14 -0.75 13.86 -4.29
C GLY A 14 -1.88 13.47 -5.22
N HIS A 15 -2.46 12.31 -4.98
CA HIS A 15 -3.57 11.80 -5.77
C HIS A 15 -4.59 11.14 -4.82
N PRO A 16 -5.16 11.91 -3.89
CA PRO A 16 -6.10 11.33 -2.94
C PRO A 16 -7.38 10.88 -3.63
N THR A 17 -7.89 9.75 -3.19
CA THR A 17 -9.17 9.24 -3.65
C THR A 17 -10.18 9.41 -2.51
N HIS A 18 -11.30 10.03 -2.82
CA HIS A 18 -12.34 10.29 -1.82
C HIS A 18 -13.50 9.33 -1.98
N ASN A 19 -14.25 9.13 -0.91
CA ASN A 19 -15.49 8.36 -0.92
C ASN A 19 -15.29 6.91 -1.35
N LEU A 20 -14.20 6.28 -0.89
CA LEU A 20 -13.99 4.86 -1.15
C LEU A 20 -15.10 4.06 -0.45
N PRO A 21 -15.68 3.08 -1.15
CA PRO A 21 -16.65 2.20 -0.50
C PRO A 21 -15.97 1.37 0.58
N ALA A 22 -16.70 1.03 1.62
CA ALA A 22 -16.20 0.18 2.68
C ALA A 22 -17.35 -0.62 3.26
N ASN A 23 -17.23 -1.95 3.25
CA ASN A 23 -18.22 -2.82 3.87
C ASN A 23 -18.01 -2.79 5.38
N PRO A 24 -18.95 -2.25 6.17
CA PRO A 24 -18.77 -2.12 7.61
C PRO A 24 -18.68 -3.49 8.32
N GLU A 25 -19.18 -4.56 7.70
CA GLU A 25 -19.08 -5.89 8.27
C GLU A 25 -17.64 -6.39 8.37
N LEU A 26 -16.73 -5.81 7.58
CA LEU A 26 -15.32 -6.19 7.60
C LEU A 26 -14.50 -5.46 8.65
N SER A 27 -15.06 -4.45 9.33
CA SER A 27 -14.29 -3.66 10.29
C SER A 27 -13.78 -4.49 11.47
N GLY A 28 -14.56 -5.50 11.90
CA GLY A 28 -14.11 -6.42 12.95
C GLY A 28 -12.95 -7.28 12.51
N HIS A 29 -12.97 -7.78 11.27
CA HIS A 29 -11.86 -8.55 10.70
C HIS A 29 -10.61 -7.70 10.54
N ALA A 30 -10.75 -6.46 10.08
CA ALA A 30 -9.62 -5.55 9.94
C ALA A 30 -8.98 -5.28 11.29
N ARG A 31 -9.79 -5.06 12.33
CA ARG A 31 -9.28 -4.85 13.69
C ARG A 31 -8.54 -6.07 14.20
N LYS A 32 -9.09 -7.26 13.98
CA LYS A 32 -8.45 -8.50 14.37
C LYS A 32 -7.12 -8.69 13.64
N ASN A 33 -7.10 -8.42 12.33
CA ASN A 33 -5.87 -8.54 11.54
C ASN A 33 -4.79 -7.59 12.05
N ARG A 34 -5.15 -6.37 12.45
CA ARG A 34 -4.18 -5.42 13.00
C ARG A 34 -3.56 -5.93 14.30
N LYS A 35 -4.33 -6.69 15.08
CA LYS A 35 -3.82 -7.25 16.36
C LYS A 35 -2.97 -8.48 16.16
N THR A 36 -3.29 -9.30 15.15
CA THR A 36 -2.65 -10.60 14.97
C THR A 36 -1.60 -10.61 13.86
N GLY A 37 -1.55 -9.63 12.98
CA GLY A 37 -0.74 -9.55 11.79
C GLY A 37 0.49 -10.45 11.70
N ASN A 38 0.86 -10.87 10.50
CA ASN A 38 2.03 -11.72 10.34
C ASN A 38 3.34 -10.92 10.47
N ILE A 39 4.45 -11.63 10.60
CA ILE A 39 5.75 -11.00 10.87
C ILE A 39 6.14 -10.04 9.74
N ALA A 40 5.92 -10.43 8.48
CA ALA A 40 6.28 -9.56 7.34
C ALA A 40 5.50 -8.26 7.36
N GLU A 41 4.21 -8.30 7.68
CA GLU A 41 3.41 -7.09 7.80
C GLU A 41 3.91 -6.20 8.93
N ILE A 42 4.31 -6.80 10.05
CA ILE A 42 4.85 -6.04 11.18
C ILE A 42 6.16 -5.37 10.78
N VAL A 43 7.06 -6.09 10.11
CA VAL A 43 8.33 -5.54 9.65
C VAL A 43 8.10 -4.36 8.71
N PHE A 44 7.22 -4.52 7.74
CA PHE A 44 6.91 -3.44 6.80
C PHE A 44 6.30 -2.24 7.53
N TRP A 45 5.34 -2.48 8.42
CA TRP A 45 4.68 -1.42 9.18
C TRP A 45 5.68 -0.59 9.97
N LEU A 46 6.66 -1.23 10.60
CA LEU A 46 7.69 -0.52 11.35
C LEU A 46 8.54 0.41 10.47
N GLN A 47 8.61 0.14 9.17
CA GLN A 47 9.36 0.99 8.25
C GLN A 47 8.55 2.22 7.79
N VAL A 48 7.22 2.13 7.77
CA VAL A 48 6.39 3.16 7.13
C VAL A 48 5.45 3.89 8.10
N HIS A 49 5.26 3.37 9.32
CA HIS A 49 4.35 4.00 10.28
C HIS A 49 4.89 5.36 10.72
N ARG A 50 4.00 6.16 11.32
CA ARG A 50 4.37 7.48 11.85
C ARG A 50 5.00 8.40 10.81
N LYS A 51 4.58 8.24 9.56
CA LYS A 51 5.10 9.07 8.45
C LYS A 51 6.60 8.94 8.25
N MET A 52 7.20 7.83 8.67
CA MET A 52 8.65 7.61 8.55
C MET A 52 9.10 7.42 7.12
N PHE A 53 8.21 6.99 6.23
CA PHE A 53 8.55 6.78 4.82
C PHE A 53 8.13 8.02 4.04
N HIS A 54 9.06 8.95 3.86
CA HIS A 54 8.88 10.18 3.07
C HIS A 54 7.67 11.02 3.50
N GLY A 55 7.31 10.96 4.77
CA GLY A 55 6.19 11.74 5.29
C GLY A 55 4.82 11.24 4.89
N LEU A 56 4.74 10.07 4.24
CA LEU A 56 3.47 9.49 3.82
C LEU A 56 2.76 8.85 5.01
N ASP A 57 1.46 9.06 5.07
CA ASP A 57 0.62 8.51 6.12
C ASP A 57 -0.01 7.21 5.64
N PHE A 58 0.45 6.08 6.20
CA PHE A 58 -0.06 4.76 5.86
C PHE A 58 -1.03 4.26 6.91
N ASP A 59 -2.16 3.74 6.45
CA ASP A 59 -3.07 2.94 7.28
C ASP A 59 -2.78 1.47 7.03
N ARG A 60 -2.96 0.64 8.03
CA ARG A 60 -2.85 -0.81 7.84
C ARG A 60 -4.21 -1.46 7.98
N GLN A 61 -4.41 -2.55 7.24
CA GLN A 61 -5.66 -3.30 7.23
C GLN A 61 -6.85 -2.37 6.96
N LYS A 62 -6.80 -1.72 5.82
CA LYS A 62 -7.85 -0.78 5.40
C LYS A 62 -8.95 -1.53 4.66
N VAL A 63 -10.19 -1.33 5.08
CA VAL A 63 -11.34 -1.88 4.36
C VAL A 63 -11.63 -1.00 3.15
N ILE A 64 -11.62 -1.60 1.97
CA ILE A 64 -12.01 -0.93 0.72
C ILE A 64 -13.00 -1.85 0.02
N GLY A 65 -14.26 -1.40 -0.07
CA GLY A 65 -15.33 -2.25 -0.59
C GLY A 65 -15.48 -3.51 0.26
N ASN A 66 -15.39 -4.66 -0.38
CA ASN A 66 -15.48 -5.96 0.28
C ASN A 66 -14.12 -6.59 0.55
N TYR A 67 -13.05 -5.81 0.48
CA TYR A 67 -11.70 -6.30 0.68
C TYR A 67 -11.02 -5.55 1.82
N ILE A 68 -10.05 -6.23 2.43
CA ILE A 68 -9.17 -5.62 3.42
C ILE A 68 -7.78 -5.61 2.79
N VAL A 69 -7.26 -4.41 2.51
CA VAL A 69 -5.91 -4.28 1.94
C VAL A 69 -4.90 -4.16 3.08
N ASP A 70 -3.68 -4.66 2.86
CA ASP A 70 -2.67 -4.70 3.93
C ASP A 70 -2.28 -3.29 4.38
N PHE A 71 -1.96 -2.41 3.43
CA PHE A 71 -1.57 -1.03 3.74
C PHE A 71 -2.15 -0.08 2.71
N TYR A 72 -2.42 1.14 3.13
CA TYR A 72 -3.02 2.15 2.27
C TYR A 72 -2.46 3.53 2.58
N ALA A 73 -1.91 4.20 1.56
CA ALA A 73 -1.45 5.58 1.66
C ALA A 73 -2.49 6.48 1.00
N LYS A 74 -3.33 7.10 1.82
CA LYS A 74 -4.50 7.83 1.31
C LYS A 74 -4.16 9.05 0.48
N SER A 75 -3.04 9.71 0.75
CA SER A 75 -2.65 10.90 -0.01
C SER A 75 -2.29 10.57 -1.46
N LEU A 76 -1.99 9.32 -1.76
CA LEU A 76 -1.62 8.88 -3.10
C LEU A 76 -2.65 7.96 -3.73
N GLY A 77 -3.62 7.45 -2.96
CA GLY A 77 -4.47 6.38 -3.44
C GLY A 77 -3.66 5.12 -3.74
N LEU A 78 -2.69 4.82 -2.88
CA LEU A 78 -1.76 3.72 -3.08
C LEU A 78 -2.05 2.60 -2.10
N VAL A 79 -2.25 1.40 -2.64
CA VAL A 79 -2.41 0.16 -1.87
C VAL A 79 -1.09 -0.59 -1.89
N VAL A 80 -0.66 -1.14 -0.75
CA VAL A 80 0.48 -2.05 -0.68
C VAL A 80 -0.02 -3.39 -0.17
N GLU A 81 0.30 -4.45 -0.90
CA GLU A 81 -0.07 -5.82 -0.56
C GLU A 81 1.18 -6.67 -0.37
N ILE A 82 1.23 -7.40 0.73
CA ILE A 82 2.32 -8.34 0.99
C ILE A 82 1.76 -9.74 0.85
N ASP A 83 2.17 -10.42 -0.22
CA ASP A 83 1.68 -11.76 -0.50
C ASP A 83 2.46 -12.78 0.33
N GLY A 84 1.73 -13.60 1.07
CA GLY A 84 2.32 -14.70 1.80
C GLY A 84 2.39 -15.94 0.92
N GLY A 85 3.42 -16.71 1.12
CA GLY A 85 3.68 -18.01 0.51
C GLY A 85 3.06 -18.26 -0.87
N SER A 86 3.82 -18.74 -1.79
CA SER A 86 3.36 -18.97 -3.15
C SER A 86 2.31 -20.07 -3.20
N HIS A 87 1.07 -19.74 -3.47
CA HIS A 87 0.06 -20.74 -3.74
C HIS A 87 -0.61 -20.43 -5.06
N ASN A 88 -0.45 -21.33 -6.00
CA ASN A 88 -1.09 -21.20 -7.31
C ASN A 88 -2.60 -21.04 -7.20
N GLU A 89 -3.18 -21.57 -6.14
CA GLU A 89 -4.62 -21.49 -5.89
C GLU A 89 -5.12 -20.08 -5.61
N LYS A 90 -4.23 -19.17 -5.20
CA LYS A 90 -4.61 -17.80 -4.89
C LYS A 90 -4.46 -16.83 -6.05
N LEU A 91 -3.86 -17.26 -7.15
CA LEU A 91 -3.57 -16.35 -8.26
C LEU A 91 -4.83 -15.69 -8.82
N ASP A 92 -5.88 -16.47 -9.02
CA ASP A 92 -7.13 -15.93 -9.57
C ASP A 92 -7.81 -14.98 -8.58
N TYR A 93 -7.80 -15.34 -7.31
CA TYR A 93 -8.37 -14.49 -6.27
C TYR A 93 -7.57 -13.19 -6.14
N ASP A 94 -6.25 -13.27 -6.15
CA ASP A 94 -5.39 -12.11 -6.03
C ASP A 94 -5.54 -11.18 -7.23
N ALA A 95 -5.69 -11.72 -8.44
CA ALA A 95 -5.94 -10.93 -9.62
C ALA A 95 -7.25 -10.14 -9.51
N GLN A 96 -8.30 -10.78 -8.99
CA GLN A 96 -9.57 -10.09 -8.74
C GLN A 96 -9.43 -9.01 -7.69
N ARG A 97 -8.64 -9.24 -6.67
CA ARG A 97 -8.39 -8.23 -5.64
C ARG A 97 -7.71 -6.99 -6.20
N ASP A 98 -6.78 -7.18 -7.15
CA ASP A 98 -6.08 -6.05 -7.77
C ASP A 98 -6.99 -5.26 -8.69
N GLU A 99 -7.82 -5.96 -9.47
CA GLU A 99 -8.74 -5.31 -10.39
C GLU A 99 -9.72 -4.40 -9.66
N TYR A 100 -10.15 -4.78 -8.48
CA TYR A 100 -11.12 -3.98 -7.75
C TYR A 100 -10.56 -2.63 -7.31
N PRO A 101 -9.41 -2.55 -6.62
CA PRO A 101 -8.83 -1.26 -6.27
C PRO A 101 -8.46 -0.43 -7.49
N GLU A 102 -7.92 -1.06 -8.53
CA GLU A 102 -7.56 -0.35 -9.75
C GLU A 102 -8.78 0.26 -10.43
N GLY A 103 -9.92 -0.44 -10.40
CA GLY A 103 -11.18 0.09 -10.91
C GLY A 103 -11.67 1.31 -10.15
N LEU A 104 -11.21 1.52 -8.92
CA LEU A 104 -11.52 2.69 -8.12
C LEU A 104 -10.50 3.82 -8.30
N GLY A 105 -9.54 3.66 -9.20
CA GLY A 105 -8.50 4.65 -9.44
C GLY A 105 -7.31 4.55 -8.51
N LEU A 106 -7.17 3.41 -7.82
CA LEU A 106 -6.05 3.17 -6.91
C LEU A 106 -4.94 2.41 -7.63
N ASN A 107 -3.71 2.63 -7.20
CA ASN A 107 -2.57 1.84 -7.68
C ASN A 107 -2.21 0.82 -6.61
N VAL A 108 -1.79 -0.38 -7.04
CA VAL A 108 -1.46 -1.47 -6.13
C VAL A 108 0.01 -1.84 -6.31
N PHE A 109 0.78 -1.73 -5.22
CA PHE A 109 2.16 -2.21 -5.17
C PHE A 109 2.16 -3.55 -4.44
N ARG A 110 2.72 -4.57 -5.06
CA ARG A 110 2.78 -5.91 -4.49
C ARG A 110 4.22 -6.31 -4.20
N THR A 111 4.40 -6.97 -3.08
CA THR A 111 5.67 -7.59 -2.70
C THR A 111 5.35 -8.91 -2.01
N THR A 112 6.38 -9.64 -1.62
CA THR A 112 6.21 -10.93 -0.94
C THR A 112 6.71 -10.86 0.49
N ASP A 113 6.21 -11.77 1.34
CA ASP A 113 6.69 -11.89 2.71
C ASP A 113 8.19 -12.21 2.73
N TYR A 114 8.65 -13.07 1.83
CA TYR A 114 10.07 -13.39 1.72
C TYR A 114 10.91 -12.13 1.48
N ASP A 115 10.52 -11.30 0.52
CA ASP A 115 11.27 -10.09 0.19
C ASP A 115 11.26 -9.11 1.35
N VAL A 116 10.13 -8.94 2.03
CA VAL A 116 10.04 -8.05 3.19
C VAL A 116 10.95 -8.54 4.32
N LEU A 117 10.98 -9.84 4.58
CA LEU A 117 11.77 -10.38 5.67
C LEU A 117 13.26 -10.45 5.36
N GLN A 118 13.63 -10.70 4.11
CA GLN A 118 15.03 -10.90 3.72
C GLN A 118 15.65 -9.66 3.07
N HIS A 119 14.86 -8.82 2.44
CA HIS A 119 15.36 -7.73 1.61
C HIS A 119 14.50 -6.48 1.75
N VAL A 120 14.18 -6.10 2.98
CA VAL A 120 13.26 -4.96 3.21
C VAL A 120 13.76 -3.67 2.58
N ASP A 121 15.07 -3.44 2.55
CA ASP A 121 15.62 -2.24 1.93
C ASP A 121 15.37 -2.21 0.42
N LEU A 122 15.44 -3.37 -0.24
CA LEU A 122 15.11 -3.47 -1.65
C LEU A 122 13.62 -3.25 -1.88
N VAL A 123 12.76 -3.78 -1.00
CA VAL A 123 11.32 -3.55 -1.10
C VAL A 123 11.01 -2.06 -1.00
N LEU A 124 11.61 -1.37 -0.05
CA LEU A 124 11.40 0.08 0.11
C LEU A 124 11.92 0.86 -1.10
N GLY A 125 13.05 0.45 -1.66
CA GLY A 125 13.56 1.04 -2.88
C GLY A 125 12.65 0.81 -4.08
N ASP A 126 12.11 -0.39 -4.22
CA ASP A 126 11.13 -0.71 -5.27
C ASP A 126 9.85 0.11 -5.09
N LEU A 127 9.41 0.30 -3.84
CA LEU A 127 8.25 1.13 -3.55
C LEU A 127 8.51 2.60 -3.92
N GLU A 128 9.70 3.11 -3.62
CA GLU A 128 10.08 4.45 -4.05
C GLU A 128 10.00 4.60 -5.56
N ASP A 129 10.56 3.64 -6.29
CA ASP A 129 10.54 3.65 -7.76
C ASP A 129 9.11 3.57 -8.28
N PHE A 130 8.27 2.75 -7.66
CA PHE A 130 6.85 2.64 -8.02
C PHE A 130 6.14 3.98 -7.84
N ILE A 131 6.38 4.64 -6.72
CA ILE A 131 5.73 5.92 -6.42
C ILE A 131 6.20 6.99 -7.40
N VAL A 132 7.49 7.04 -7.69
CA VAL A 132 8.02 7.99 -8.66
C VAL A 132 7.40 7.76 -10.04
N LYS A 133 7.29 6.49 -10.45
CA LYS A 133 6.73 6.13 -11.75
C LYS A 133 5.26 6.55 -11.89
N HIS A 134 4.46 6.34 -10.85
CA HIS A 134 3.03 6.55 -10.92
C HIS A 134 2.58 7.94 -10.47
N TYR A 135 3.34 8.60 -9.63
CA TYR A 135 2.94 9.86 -9.01
C TYR A 135 3.98 10.96 -9.19
N GLY A 136 5.11 10.66 -9.78
CA GLY A 136 6.16 11.64 -9.96
C GLY A 136 5.79 12.70 -10.98
N ASN A 137 6.14 13.95 -10.67
CA ASN A 137 5.98 15.05 -11.60
C ASN A 137 7.34 15.24 -12.29
N GLU A 138 7.39 15.02 -13.60
CA GLU A 138 8.62 15.17 -14.40
C GLU A 138 9.01 16.62 -14.61
N GLU A 139 8.12 17.56 -14.33
CA GLU A 139 8.46 18.96 -14.41
C GLU A 139 9.49 19.28 -13.34
N LYS A 140 10.62 19.81 -13.79
CA LYS A 140 11.68 20.21 -12.87
C LYS A 140 11.19 21.35 -11.99
N PRO A 141 11.47 21.29 -10.70
CA PRO A 141 11.13 22.40 -9.83
C PRO A 141 11.84 23.68 -10.22
#